data_5ef292e776d375fe17c9fb2df685bec9
#
_entry.id   5ef292e776d375fe17c9fb2df685bec9
#
_cell.length_a   1.000
_cell.length_b   1.000
_cell.length_c   1.000
_cell.angle_alpha   90.00
_cell.angle_beta   90.00
_cell.angle_gamma   90.00
#
_symmetry.space_group_name_H-M   'P 1'
#
loop_
_entity.id
_entity.type
_entity.pdbx_description
1 polymer ?
#
loop_
_entity_poly.entity_id
_entity_poly.type
_entity_poly.pdbx_seq_one_letter_code
_entity_poly.pdbx_strand_id
1 'polypeptide(L)'
;NTDMPNICAIDFGVSNFAAVVCNDGSSMLYKGGAVLSECQWFHKKRAKAVSIITKGHEHMHASSRYLSALSRHHADFIKDQCHKISRSIINYCMEHHAGTLVLGENKRWKQDCDMGSQNNQNFVSMPTGLLKQMIIYKASDAGIKTIMQEESYTSQADITAMDYIPVYGVDAENAVFSGRRISRSLYR
;
A
#
# COMPACT_ATOMS: atom_id res chain seq x y z
N ASN A 1 -19.61 7.10 16.14
CA ASN A 1 -20.08 8.46 15.89
C ASN A 1 -21.07 8.39 14.72
N THR A 2 -22.35 8.40 14.99
CA THR A 2 -23.44 8.20 14.02
C THR A 2 -23.68 9.41 13.09
N ASP A 3 -22.96 10.51 13.33
CA ASP A 3 -23.16 11.78 12.62
C ASP A 3 -22.20 12.01 11.44
N MET A 4 -21.43 10.99 11.05
CA MET A 4 -20.52 11.06 9.89
C MET A 4 -21.05 10.15 8.77
N PRO A 5 -21.83 10.68 7.83
CA PRO A 5 -22.52 9.87 6.82
C PRO A 5 -21.63 9.42 5.66
N ASN A 6 -20.46 10.07 5.48
CA ASN A 6 -19.61 9.82 4.32
C ASN A 6 -18.75 8.56 4.50
N ILE A 7 -18.32 8.05 3.36
CA ILE A 7 -17.45 6.88 3.25
C ILE A 7 -16.22 7.30 2.44
N CYS A 8 -15.03 7.07 2.98
CA CYS A 8 -13.79 7.16 2.23
C CYS A 8 -13.27 5.75 1.89
N ALA A 9 -12.59 5.63 0.77
CA ALA A 9 -11.88 4.41 0.35
C ALA A 9 -10.40 4.71 0.09
N ILE A 10 -9.53 3.75 0.37
CA ILE A 10 -8.09 3.86 0.17
C ILE A 10 -7.58 2.72 -0.70
N ASP A 11 -6.97 3.07 -1.82
CA ASP A 11 -6.13 2.18 -2.65
C ASP A 11 -4.65 2.42 -2.31
N PHE A 12 -3.87 1.32 -2.19
CA PHE A 12 -2.45 1.35 -1.86
C PHE A 12 -1.59 0.91 -3.05
N GLY A 13 -0.55 1.67 -3.33
CA GLY A 13 0.34 1.40 -4.45
C GLY A 13 1.80 1.77 -4.20
N VAL A 14 2.64 1.64 -5.22
CA VAL A 14 4.06 1.98 -5.18
C VAL A 14 4.29 3.44 -5.52
N SER A 15 3.81 3.90 -6.66
CA SER A 15 3.97 5.28 -7.14
C SER A 15 3.12 6.25 -6.33
N ASN A 16 1.88 5.87 -6.06
CA ASN A 16 0.98 6.51 -5.12
C ASN A 16 0.90 5.59 -3.90
N PHE A 17 1.50 6.01 -2.80
CA PHE A 17 1.55 5.18 -1.58
C PHE A 17 0.16 4.96 -0.99
N ALA A 18 -0.70 5.96 -1.09
CA ALA A 18 -2.12 5.86 -0.83
C ALA A 18 -2.89 6.84 -1.70
N ALA A 19 -4.00 6.39 -2.28
CA ALA A 19 -5.00 7.22 -2.94
C ALA A 19 -6.29 7.13 -2.13
N VAL A 20 -6.77 8.25 -1.62
CA VAL A 20 -7.98 8.35 -0.80
C VAL A 20 -9.06 9.03 -1.61
N VAL A 21 -10.23 8.45 -1.66
CA VAL A 21 -11.42 9.01 -2.34
C VAL A 21 -12.58 8.99 -1.36
N CYS A 22 -13.34 10.06 -1.32
CA CYS A 22 -14.57 10.17 -0.52
C CYS A 22 -15.80 10.22 -1.43
N ASN A 23 -16.92 9.72 -0.96
CA ASN A 23 -18.19 9.72 -1.70
C ASN A 23 -18.81 11.12 -1.89
N ASP A 24 -18.25 12.16 -1.26
CA ASP A 24 -18.56 13.57 -1.54
C ASP A 24 -17.89 14.12 -2.81
N GLY A 25 -17.10 13.27 -3.52
CA GLY A 25 -16.36 13.63 -4.72
C GLY A 25 -14.95 14.16 -4.46
N SER A 26 -14.55 14.33 -3.21
CA SER A 26 -13.19 14.76 -2.86
C SER A 26 -12.19 13.60 -2.95
N SER A 27 -10.90 13.94 -3.17
CA SER A 27 -9.83 12.96 -3.22
C SER A 27 -8.51 13.53 -2.74
N MET A 28 -7.64 12.67 -2.19
CA MET A 28 -6.30 13.01 -1.77
C MET A 28 -5.29 11.94 -2.19
N LEU A 29 -4.10 12.36 -2.62
CA LEU A 29 -3.08 11.48 -3.16
C LEU A 29 -1.76 11.62 -2.41
N TYR A 30 -1.27 10.54 -1.83
CA TYR A 30 0.02 10.46 -1.16
C TYR A 30 1.04 9.80 -2.07
N LYS A 31 2.02 10.58 -2.54
CA LYS A 31 3.10 10.08 -3.42
C LYS A 31 4.06 9.16 -2.66
N GLY A 32 4.40 8.02 -3.28
CA GLY A 32 5.33 7.04 -2.70
C GLY A 32 6.82 7.32 -2.91
N GLY A 33 7.17 8.37 -3.69
CA GLY A 33 8.54 8.60 -4.17
C GLY A 33 9.60 8.70 -3.06
N ALA A 34 9.31 9.43 -1.98
CA ALA A 34 10.25 9.59 -0.86
C ALA A 34 10.50 8.25 -0.13
N VAL A 35 9.42 7.50 0.15
CA VAL A 35 9.49 6.19 0.80
C VAL A 35 10.24 5.20 -0.09
N LEU A 36 9.91 5.16 -1.38
CA LEU A 36 10.56 4.27 -2.35
C LEU A 36 12.06 4.57 -2.49
N SER A 37 12.43 5.85 -2.57
CA SER A 37 13.84 6.28 -2.67
C SER A 37 14.63 5.85 -1.44
N GLU A 38 14.07 6.01 -0.24
CA GLU A 38 14.71 5.53 1.00
C GLU A 38 14.86 4.01 1.01
N CYS A 39 13.84 3.26 0.63
CA CYS A 39 13.93 1.80 0.54
C CYS A 39 15.04 1.37 -0.43
N GLN A 40 15.11 1.96 -1.63
CA GLN A 40 16.14 1.66 -2.63
C GLN A 40 17.54 2.02 -2.13
N TRP A 41 17.70 3.19 -1.51
CA TRP A 41 18.96 3.62 -0.91
C TRP A 41 19.42 2.65 0.19
N PHE A 42 18.52 2.29 1.11
CA PHE A 42 18.78 1.34 2.18
C PHE A 42 19.25 -0.02 1.64
N HIS A 43 18.50 -0.60 0.70
CA HIS A 43 18.87 -1.91 0.12
C HIS A 43 20.23 -1.86 -0.58
N LYS A 44 20.52 -0.81 -1.33
CA LYS A 44 21.82 -0.60 -2.00
C LYS A 44 22.96 -0.49 -0.99
N LYS A 45 22.80 0.32 0.06
CA LYS A 45 23.83 0.47 1.11
C LYS A 45 24.04 -0.80 1.91
N ARG A 46 22.93 -1.46 2.28
CA ARG A 46 22.99 -2.74 2.99
C ARG A 46 23.68 -3.82 2.18
N ALA A 47 23.33 -4.00 0.92
CA ALA A 47 23.96 -4.99 0.03
C ALA A 47 25.47 -4.78 -0.09
N LYS A 48 25.90 -3.50 -0.28
CA LYS A 48 27.33 -3.16 -0.33
C LYS A 48 28.06 -3.50 0.98
N ALA A 49 27.48 -3.17 2.13
CA ALA A 49 28.07 -3.44 3.43
C ALA A 49 28.15 -4.95 3.71
N VAL A 50 27.10 -5.70 3.41
CA VAL A 50 27.08 -7.17 3.52
C VAL A 50 28.17 -7.78 2.66
N SER A 51 28.27 -7.42 1.38
CA SER A 51 29.30 -7.92 0.46
C SER A 51 30.73 -7.69 0.97
N ILE A 52 31.01 -6.57 1.63
CA ILE A 52 32.33 -6.29 2.23
C ILE A 52 32.60 -7.20 3.43
N ILE A 53 31.59 -7.36 4.31
CA ILE A 53 31.72 -8.14 5.55
C ILE A 53 31.87 -9.63 5.25
N THR A 54 31.16 -10.14 4.24
CA THR A 54 31.16 -11.59 3.91
C THR A 54 32.19 -11.97 2.90
N LYS A 55 33.07 -11.05 2.44
CA LYS A 55 34.08 -11.32 1.45
C LYS A 55 35.04 -12.43 1.91
N GLY A 56 35.09 -13.52 1.13
CA GLY A 56 35.93 -14.69 1.42
C GLY A 56 35.36 -15.66 2.48
N HIS A 57 34.17 -15.45 2.94
CA HIS A 57 33.49 -16.33 3.91
C HIS A 57 32.12 -16.76 3.37
N GLU A 58 32.00 -18.00 2.93
CA GLU A 58 30.72 -18.60 2.58
C GLU A 58 29.90 -18.85 3.84
N HIS A 59 28.60 -18.57 3.80
CA HIS A 59 27.62 -18.78 4.90
C HIS A 59 27.78 -17.90 6.16
N MET A 60 28.59 -16.82 6.10
CA MET A 60 28.72 -15.91 7.24
C MET A 60 27.52 -14.97 7.35
N HIS A 61 26.93 -14.92 8.54
CA HIS A 61 25.93 -13.88 8.85
C HIS A 61 26.59 -12.51 9.02
N ALA A 62 26.29 -11.59 8.12
CA ALA A 62 26.82 -10.24 8.20
C ALA A 62 26.18 -9.48 9.37
N SER A 63 27.00 -9.11 10.37
CA SER A 63 26.60 -8.27 11.50
C SER A 63 27.65 -7.18 11.74
N SER A 64 27.23 -5.94 11.96
CA SER A 64 28.11 -4.86 12.32
C SER A 64 27.31 -3.70 12.95
N ARG A 65 28.00 -2.84 13.72
CA ARG A 65 27.40 -1.60 14.24
C ARG A 65 26.85 -0.72 13.13
N TYR A 66 27.53 -0.67 11.99
CA TYR A 66 27.09 0.07 10.81
C TYR A 66 25.76 -0.46 10.26
N LEU A 67 25.65 -1.78 10.07
CA LEU A 67 24.40 -2.40 9.57
C LEU A 67 23.24 -2.18 10.56
N SER A 68 23.50 -2.25 11.86
CA SER A 68 22.49 -1.99 12.88
C SER A 68 22.03 -0.52 12.87
N ALA A 69 22.98 0.43 12.74
CA ALA A 69 22.65 1.84 12.64
C ALA A 69 21.87 2.17 11.36
N LEU A 70 22.28 1.59 10.21
CA LEU A 70 21.60 1.74 8.93
C LEU A 70 20.16 1.21 8.99
N SER A 71 19.96 0.03 9.58
CA SER A 71 18.63 -0.57 9.72
C SER A 71 17.72 0.24 10.64
N ARG A 72 18.28 0.79 11.73
CA ARG A 72 17.54 1.67 12.64
C ARG A 72 17.10 2.95 11.94
N HIS A 73 18.03 3.63 11.26
CA HIS A 73 17.72 4.85 10.52
C HIS A 73 16.59 4.63 9.50
N HIS A 74 16.68 3.55 8.72
CA HIS A 74 15.64 3.19 7.77
C HIS A 74 14.29 2.92 8.46
N ALA A 75 14.28 2.13 9.53
CA ALA A 75 13.05 1.82 10.28
C ALA A 75 12.40 3.08 10.87
N ASP A 76 13.20 3.99 11.43
CA ASP A 76 12.72 5.25 12.02
C ASP A 76 12.12 6.16 10.94
N PHE A 77 12.79 6.30 9.78
CA PHE A 77 12.26 7.05 8.64
C PHE A 77 10.92 6.49 8.16
N ILE A 78 10.85 5.18 7.91
CA ILE A 78 9.63 4.52 7.45
C ILE A 78 8.48 4.70 8.45
N LYS A 79 8.78 4.53 9.74
CA LYS A 79 7.81 4.70 10.81
C LYS A 79 7.28 6.13 10.86
N ASP A 80 8.16 7.13 10.77
CA ASP A 80 7.80 8.56 10.76
C ASP A 80 6.89 8.89 9.56
N GLN A 81 7.26 8.44 8.36
CA GLN A 81 6.43 8.66 7.16
C GLN A 81 5.05 8.01 7.28
N CYS A 82 4.98 6.76 7.75
CA CYS A 82 3.71 6.08 7.97
C CYS A 82 2.86 6.79 9.04
N HIS A 83 3.48 7.32 10.10
CA HIS A 83 2.77 8.09 11.13
C HIS A 83 2.17 9.39 10.57
N LYS A 84 2.95 10.13 9.76
CA LYS A 84 2.52 11.39 9.13
C LYS A 84 1.37 11.14 8.15
N ILE A 85 1.55 10.19 7.24
CA ILE A 85 0.55 9.86 6.22
C ILE A 85 -0.73 9.35 6.87
N SER A 86 -0.65 8.38 7.79
CA SER A 86 -1.84 7.85 8.46
C SER A 86 -2.58 8.91 9.27
N ARG A 87 -1.88 9.84 9.94
CA ARG A 87 -2.54 10.95 10.64
C ARG A 87 -3.25 11.89 9.66
N SER A 88 -2.57 12.24 8.56
CA SER A 88 -3.16 13.09 7.52
C SER A 88 -4.41 12.46 6.89
N ILE A 89 -4.41 11.14 6.67
CA ILE A 89 -5.59 10.40 6.16
C ILE A 89 -6.76 10.49 7.15
N ILE A 90 -6.50 10.28 8.44
CA ILE A 90 -7.58 10.35 9.45
C ILE A 90 -8.12 11.77 9.57
N ASN A 91 -7.26 12.80 9.55
CA ASN A 91 -7.70 14.18 9.56
C ASN A 91 -8.58 14.48 8.33
N TYR A 92 -8.17 14.03 7.16
CA TYR A 92 -8.97 14.14 5.93
C TYR A 92 -10.35 13.47 6.08
N CYS A 93 -10.42 12.24 6.61
CA CYS A 93 -11.68 11.56 6.86
C CYS A 93 -12.59 12.36 7.82
N MET A 94 -12.02 12.95 8.86
CA MET A 94 -12.78 13.77 9.82
C MET A 94 -13.29 15.07 9.18
N GLU A 95 -12.44 15.76 8.40
CA GLU A 95 -12.80 16.99 7.66
C GLU A 95 -13.96 16.76 6.68
N HIS A 96 -13.97 15.57 6.05
CA HIS A 96 -15.02 15.16 5.11
C HIS A 96 -16.18 14.37 5.76
N HIS A 97 -16.28 14.38 7.10
CA HIS A 97 -17.33 13.68 7.85
C HIS A 97 -17.48 12.19 7.48
N ALA A 98 -16.37 11.50 7.25
CA ALA A 98 -16.35 10.08 6.89
C ALA A 98 -16.37 9.19 8.15
N GLY A 99 -17.52 8.58 8.42
CA GLY A 99 -17.70 7.62 9.52
C GLY A 99 -17.27 6.21 9.18
N THR A 100 -16.99 5.93 7.90
CA THR A 100 -16.50 4.63 7.43
C THR A 100 -15.30 4.81 6.51
N LEU A 101 -14.29 3.97 6.70
CA LEU A 101 -13.08 3.93 5.90
C LEU A 101 -12.87 2.53 5.32
N VAL A 102 -12.95 2.41 4.00
CA VAL A 102 -12.72 1.16 3.27
C VAL A 102 -11.25 1.07 2.88
N LEU A 103 -10.59 -0.01 3.25
CA LEU A 103 -9.19 -0.29 2.95
C LEU A 103 -9.10 -1.44 1.95
N GLY A 104 -8.46 -1.19 0.83
CA GLY A 104 -8.20 -2.23 -0.15
C GLY A 104 -7.27 -3.31 0.41
N GLU A 105 -7.62 -4.57 0.24
CA GLU A 105 -6.82 -5.72 0.64
C GLU A 105 -6.63 -6.68 -0.53
N ASN A 106 -5.38 -7.04 -0.79
CA ASN A 106 -5.06 -8.14 -1.68
C ASN A 106 -4.12 -9.09 -0.95
N LYS A 107 -4.65 -10.21 -0.46
CA LYS A 107 -3.94 -11.17 0.40
C LYS A 107 -2.72 -11.82 -0.26
N ARG A 108 -2.69 -11.91 -1.60
CA ARG A 108 -1.62 -12.57 -2.36
C ARG A 108 -0.77 -11.61 -3.17
N TRP A 109 -1.02 -10.35 -3.07
CA TRP A 109 -0.42 -9.29 -3.88
C TRP A 109 1.13 -9.30 -3.91
N LYS A 110 1.77 -9.72 -2.81
CA LYS A 110 3.24 -9.77 -2.72
C LYS A 110 3.85 -11.14 -3.05
N GLN A 111 3.05 -12.18 -3.25
CA GLN A 111 3.56 -13.56 -3.41
C GLN A 111 3.70 -13.98 -4.87
N ASP A 112 2.83 -13.51 -5.77
CA ASP A 112 2.75 -13.97 -7.17
C ASP A 112 2.98 -12.84 -8.19
N CYS A 113 3.74 -11.80 -7.83
CA CYS A 113 4.03 -10.69 -8.72
C CYS A 113 5.17 -11.04 -9.69
N ASP A 114 4.86 -11.31 -10.95
CA ASP A 114 5.83 -11.40 -12.05
C ASP A 114 5.86 -10.10 -12.87
N MET A 115 6.37 -9.03 -12.24
CA MET A 115 6.52 -7.71 -12.88
C MET A 115 7.99 -7.39 -13.23
N GLY A 116 8.86 -8.42 -13.20
CA GLY A 116 10.31 -8.26 -13.32
C GLY A 116 10.99 -7.89 -11.98
N SER A 117 12.24 -8.26 -11.82
CA SER A 117 12.97 -8.22 -10.55
C SER A 117 12.98 -6.85 -9.86
N GLN A 118 13.16 -5.76 -10.62
CA GLN A 118 13.20 -4.39 -10.09
C GLN A 118 11.84 -3.93 -9.57
N ASN A 119 10.79 -4.20 -10.34
CA ASN A 119 9.42 -3.83 -9.93
C ASN A 119 8.96 -4.66 -8.74
N ASN A 120 9.28 -5.95 -8.72
CA ASN A 120 9.01 -6.83 -7.58
C ASN A 120 9.71 -6.35 -6.32
N GLN A 121 10.99 -5.96 -6.40
CA GLN A 121 11.72 -5.41 -5.26
C GLN A 121 11.10 -4.10 -4.75
N ASN A 122 10.78 -3.17 -5.64
CA ASN A 122 10.13 -1.91 -5.28
C ASN A 122 8.79 -2.17 -4.58
N PHE A 123 8.03 -3.11 -5.11
CA PHE A 123 6.72 -3.46 -4.61
C PHE A 123 6.76 -4.12 -3.22
N VAL A 124 7.64 -5.11 -3.04
CA VAL A 124 7.80 -5.83 -1.77
C VAL A 124 8.35 -4.90 -0.68
N SER A 125 9.21 -3.93 -1.04
CA SER A 125 9.82 -3.02 -0.07
C SER A 125 8.90 -1.91 0.42
N MET A 126 7.77 -1.62 -0.26
CA MET A 126 6.81 -0.61 0.23
C MET A 126 6.11 -1.06 1.52
N PRO A 127 6.14 -0.22 2.57
CA PRO A 127 5.63 -0.58 3.90
C PRO A 127 4.11 -0.42 4.02
N THR A 128 3.35 -0.91 3.02
CA THR A 128 1.89 -0.80 2.98
C THR A 128 1.20 -1.46 4.18
N GLY A 129 1.74 -2.60 4.66
CA GLY A 129 1.21 -3.28 5.85
C GLY A 129 1.32 -2.42 7.11
N LEU A 130 2.46 -1.76 7.33
CA LEU A 130 2.65 -0.85 8.47
C LEU A 130 1.72 0.35 8.37
N LEU A 131 1.58 0.95 7.18
CA LEU A 131 0.68 2.07 6.96
C LEU A 131 -0.77 1.68 7.25
N LYS A 132 -1.24 0.52 6.74
CA LYS A 132 -2.59 0.00 7.01
C LYS A 132 -2.84 -0.17 8.52
N GLN A 133 -1.92 -0.81 9.24
CA GLN A 133 -2.04 -0.97 10.69
C GLN A 133 -2.17 0.38 11.41
N MET A 134 -1.36 1.38 11.01
CA MET A 134 -1.42 2.71 11.62
C MET A 134 -2.71 3.46 11.30
N ILE A 135 -3.27 3.26 10.12
CA ILE A 135 -4.58 3.81 9.74
C ILE A 135 -5.69 3.16 10.58
N ILE A 136 -5.69 1.84 10.70
CA ILE A 136 -6.73 1.08 11.41
C ILE A 136 -6.85 1.52 12.88
N TYR A 137 -5.72 1.55 13.62
CA TYR A 137 -5.82 1.93 15.02
C TYR A 137 -6.18 3.40 15.21
N LYS A 138 -5.67 4.31 14.36
CA LYS A 138 -6.01 5.74 14.44
C LYS A 138 -7.46 6.03 14.03
N ALA A 139 -8.00 5.26 13.05
CA ALA A 139 -9.41 5.31 12.70
C ALA A 139 -10.30 4.89 13.88
N SER A 140 -9.92 3.80 14.56
CA SER A 140 -10.59 3.34 15.77
C SER A 140 -10.58 4.42 16.87
N ASP A 141 -9.42 5.05 17.12
CA ASP A 141 -9.30 6.15 18.10
C ASP A 141 -10.19 7.36 17.75
N ALA A 142 -10.37 7.61 16.44
CA ALA A 142 -11.24 8.69 15.94
C ALA A 142 -12.72 8.30 15.84
N GLY A 143 -13.10 7.07 16.18
CA GLY A 143 -14.46 6.57 16.06
C GLY A 143 -14.90 6.29 14.62
N ILE A 144 -13.96 6.10 13.69
CA ILE A 144 -14.20 5.78 12.28
C ILE A 144 -14.17 4.24 12.12
N LYS A 145 -15.24 3.68 11.55
CA LYS A 145 -15.34 2.25 11.25
C LYS A 145 -14.42 1.90 10.08
N THR A 146 -13.58 0.88 10.23
CA THR A 146 -12.76 0.36 9.13
C THR A 146 -13.34 -0.92 8.54
N ILE A 147 -13.33 -1.03 7.20
CA ILE A 147 -13.75 -2.21 6.45
C ILE A 147 -12.59 -2.62 5.53
N MET A 148 -12.23 -3.90 5.56
CA MET A 148 -11.28 -4.47 4.62
C MET A 148 -12.04 -4.99 3.40
N GLN A 149 -11.67 -4.52 2.20
CA GLN A 149 -12.30 -4.91 0.95
C GLN A 149 -11.27 -5.56 0.02
N GLU A 150 -11.59 -6.74 -0.46
CA GLU A 150 -10.78 -7.44 -1.45
C GLU A 150 -10.81 -6.69 -2.80
N GLU A 151 -9.63 -6.53 -3.44
CA GLU A 151 -9.45 -5.71 -4.64
C GLU A 151 -9.26 -6.52 -5.93
N SER A 152 -9.36 -7.85 -5.89
CA SER A 152 -9.17 -8.68 -7.08
C SER A 152 -10.15 -8.29 -8.18
N TYR A 153 -9.67 -8.33 -9.41
CA TYR A 153 -10.44 -8.04 -10.64
C TYR A 153 -10.99 -6.63 -10.80
N THR A 154 -10.85 -5.73 -9.83
CA THR A 154 -11.33 -4.35 -9.93
C THR A 154 -10.73 -3.56 -11.09
N SER A 155 -9.55 -3.95 -11.56
CA SER A 155 -8.90 -3.36 -12.74
C SER A 155 -9.43 -3.90 -14.08
N GLN A 156 -10.29 -4.91 -14.08
CA GLN A 156 -10.91 -5.53 -15.26
C GLN A 156 -12.40 -5.19 -15.37
N ALA A 157 -13.07 -5.00 -14.23
CA ALA A 157 -14.49 -4.70 -14.20
C ALA A 157 -14.78 -3.26 -14.66
N ASP A 158 -15.83 -3.08 -15.45
CA ASP A 158 -16.36 -1.77 -15.80
C ASP A 158 -17.41 -1.34 -14.77
N ILE A 159 -17.06 -0.31 -14.01
CA ILE A 159 -17.94 0.26 -12.97
C ILE A 159 -19.18 0.90 -13.62
N THR A 160 -19.06 1.46 -14.82
CA THR A 160 -20.18 2.13 -15.50
C THR A 160 -21.21 1.12 -16.04
N ALA A 161 -20.76 -0.07 -16.41
CA ALA A 161 -21.61 -1.19 -16.79
C ALA A 161 -22.13 -2.01 -15.60
N MET A 162 -21.70 -1.68 -14.37
CA MET A 162 -22.04 -2.40 -13.13
C MET A 162 -21.63 -3.87 -13.19
N ASP A 163 -20.45 -4.14 -13.78
CA ASP A 163 -19.91 -5.50 -13.84
C ASP A 163 -19.83 -6.14 -12.46
N TYR A 164 -20.16 -7.41 -12.38
CA TYR A 164 -19.94 -8.19 -11.17
C TYR A 164 -18.43 -8.39 -10.92
N ILE A 165 -17.98 -8.05 -9.72
CA ILE A 165 -16.58 -8.23 -9.32
C ILE A 165 -16.49 -9.51 -8.49
N PRO A 166 -15.89 -10.59 -9.03
CA PRO A 166 -15.80 -11.87 -8.34
C PRO A 166 -14.75 -11.82 -7.21
N VAL A 167 -14.90 -12.70 -6.24
CA VAL A 167 -13.92 -12.92 -5.19
C VAL A 167 -12.87 -13.94 -5.67
N TYR A 168 -11.58 -13.64 -5.49
CA TYR A 168 -10.49 -14.48 -5.93
C TYR A 168 -10.57 -15.90 -5.32
N GLY A 169 -10.58 -16.91 -6.23
CA GLY A 169 -10.60 -18.32 -5.85
C GLY A 169 -11.95 -18.85 -5.35
N VAL A 170 -13.02 -18.06 -5.44
CA VAL A 170 -14.38 -18.46 -5.06
C VAL A 170 -15.28 -18.61 -6.30
N ASP A 171 -15.41 -17.56 -7.10
CA ASP A 171 -16.38 -17.48 -8.18
C ASP A 171 -15.83 -16.84 -9.47
N ALA A 172 -14.49 -16.79 -9.60
CA ALA A 172 -13.81 -16.15 -10.72
C ALA A 172 -13.96 -16.85 -12.06
N GLU A 173 -14.29 -18.15 -12.07
CA GLU A 173 -14.28 -18.99 -13.30
C GLU A 173 -15.33 -18.59 -14.34
N ASN A 174 -16.40 -17.92 -13.93
CA ASN A 174 -17.51 -17.50 -14.80
C ASN A 174 -17.63 -15.98 -14.93
N ALA A 175 -16.62 -15.21 -14.48
CA ALA A 175 -16.68 -13.76 -14.53
C ALA A 175 -16.55 -13.26 -15.97
N VAL A 176 -17.52 -12.46 -16.41
CA VAL A 176 -17.51 -11.76 -17.69
C VAL A 176 -17.35 -10.26 -17.40
N PHE A 177 -16.30 -9.67 -17.96
CA PHE A 177 -16.06 -8.25 -17.85
C PHE A 177 -16.42 -7.55 -19.17
N SER A 178 -17.22 -6.51 -19.10
CA SER A 178 -17.65 -5.72 -20.26
C SER A 178 -16.59 -4.72 -20.71
N GLY A 179 -15.67 -4.37 -19.81
CA GLY A 179 -14.58 -3.44 -20.08
C GLY A 179 -13.22 -4.11 -20.25
N ARG A 180 -12.27 -3.35 -20.80
CA ARG A 180 -10.87 -3.79 -20.95
C ARG A 180 -9.91 -2.65 -20.66
N ARG A 181 -8.93 -2.93 -19.79
CA ARG A 181 -7.83 -2.01 -19.57
C ARG A 181 -6.87 -2.05 -20.76
N ILE A 182 -6.71 -0.93 -21.47
CA ILE A 182 -5.82 -0.80 -22.64
C ILE A 182 -4.41 -0.38 -22.20
N SER A 183 -4.33 0.52 -21.24
CA SER A 183 -3.07 0.98 -20.66
C SER A 183 -3.26 1.42 -19.21
N ARG A 184 -2.17 1.84 -18.53
CA ARG A 184 -2.20 2.23 -17.11
C ARG A 184 -3.22 3.34 -16.77
N SER A 185 -3.58 4.17 -17.75
CA SER A 185 -4.49 5.30 -17.56
C SER A 185 -5.69 5.27 -18.51
N LEU A 186 -5.85 4.20 -19.29
CA LEU A 186 -6.89 4.11 -20.31
C LEU A 186 -7.65 2.81 -20.16
N TYR A 187 -8.94 2.95 -19.97
CA TYR A 187 -9.92 1.87 -19.87
C TYR A 187 -10.93 2.02 -21.03
N ARG A 188 -11.45 0.91 -21.58
CA ARG A 188 -12.42 0.89 -22.68
C ARG A 188 -13.44 -0.19 -22.41
#